data_5e66743b9c1359baccea202781ad8e45
#
_entry.id   5e66743b9c1359baccea202781ad8e45
#
_cell.length_a   1.000
_cell.length_b   1.000
_cell.length_c   1.000
_cell.angle_alpha   90.00
_cell.angle_beta   90.00
_cell.angle_gamma   90.00
#
_symmetry.space_group_name_H-M   'P 1'
#
loop_
_entity.id
_entity.type
_entity.pdbx_description
1 polymer ?
#
loop_
_entity_poly.entity_id
_entity_poly.type
_entity_poly.pdbx_seq_one_letter_code
_entity_poly.pdbx_strand_id
1 'polypeptide(L)'
;MVKLSIVILNYNTKDLTLNCLNSVVEQYEKKLEKNEFEIILVDNNSTDDSVLSIKKYVLKKGLPNLKIIENKENLGFSKGNNLGAKQALGEYILFLNSDTEIKDMGLVRMLEFMESNSNVGIVGGRLKNPDNSIQKSAGKFYTLFNVILLLLGGERLGLLRESPSKVSRTDWVSGACMMARKEIFKNLGGFEEKLFMYMEDMELCFRAKKKGYLTYFYPNIELLHKERGSSNRTFAIIHIYGGILFFYKKYMPLWQYNLVKRLLFLKALFIRNLGKIIGNKYYINTYGQALELFEK
;
A
#
# COMPACT_ATOMS: atom_id res chain seq x y z
N MET A 1 27.32 -3.63 3.91
CA MET A 1 26.07 -4.07 4.61
C MET A 1 24.90 -3.40 3.92
N VAL A 2 23.85 -4.15 3.60
CA VAL A 2 22.66 -3.59 2.93
C VAL A 2 21.90 -2.70 3.93
N LYS A 3 21.63 -1.47 3.54
CA LYS A 3 20.86 -0.51 4.35
C LYS A 3 19.37 -0.59 4.02
N LEU A 4 19.01 -0.62 2.74
CA LEU A 4 17.62 -0.58 2.27
C LEU A 4 17.33 -1.74 1.33
N SER A 5 16.29 -2.51 1.62
CA SER A 5 15.68 -3.47 0.70
C SER A 5 14.42 -2.87 0.10
N ILE A 6 14.38 -2.74 -1.22
CA ILE A 6 13.23 -2.23 -1.97
C ILE A 6 12.42 -3.43 -2.46
N VAL A 7 11.24 -3.63 -1.88
CA VAL A 7 10.30 -4.70 -2.25
C VAL A 7 9.28 -4.14 -3.24
N ILE A 8 9.25 -4.73 -4.43
CA ILE A 8 8.31 -4.36 -5.50
C ILE A 8 7.43 -5.56 -5.80
N LEU A 9 6.12 -5.41 -5.67
CA LEU A 9 5.15 -6.46 -5.96
C LEU A 9 4.54 -6.24 -7.35
N ASN A 10 4.65 -7.25 -8.22
CA ASN A 10 4.11 -7.25 -9.57
C ASN A 10 2.93 -8.24 -9.70
N TYR A 11 1.88 -7.82 -10.39
CA TYR A 11 0.81 -8.68 -10.87
C TYR A 11 0.19 -8.11 -12.14
N ASN A 12 0.53 -8.68 -13.31
CA ASN A 12 0.03 -8.25 -14.63
C ASN A 12 0.23 -6.75 -14.89
N THR A 13 1.41 -6.22 -14.55
CA THR A 13 1.76 -4.79 -14.72
C THR A 13 3.14 -4.64 -15.37
N LYS A 14 3.44 -5.45 -16.41
CA LYS A 14 4.76 -5.53 -17.05
C LYS A 14 5.42 -4.18 -17.29
N ASP A 15 4.78 -3.30 -18.07
CA ASP A 15 5.39 -2.04 -18.48
C ASP A 15 5.54 -1.06 -17.31
N LEU A 16 4.56 -1.04 -16.39
CA LEU A 16 4.64 -0.23 -15.17
C LEU A 16 5.79 -0.70 -14.28
N THR A 17 5.91 -2.01 -14.09
CA THR A 17 6.98 -2.60 -13.27
C THR A 17 8.37 -2.32 -13.87
N LEU A 18 8.52 -2.42 -15.20
CA LEU A 18 9.78 -2.06 -15.87
C LEU A 18 10.12 -0.58 -15.70
N ASN A 19 9.14 0.32 -15.81
CA ASN A 19 9.34 1.75 -15.57
C ASN A 19 9.71 2.04 -14.11
N CYS A 20 9.04 1.38 -13.16
CA CYS A 20 9.37 1.46 -11.73
C CYS A 20 10.81 1.02 -11.48
N LEU A 21 11.19 -0.17 -11.94
CA LEU A 21 12.55 -0.71 -11.82
C LEU A 21 13.58 0.24 -12.44
N ASN A 22 13.32 0.72 -13.66
CA ASN A 22 14.23 1.64 -14.34
C ASN A 22 14.43 2.93 -13.54
N SER A 23 13.35 3.51 -12.99
CA SER A 23 13.43 4.72 -12.16
C SER A 23 14.25 4.52 -10.88
N VAL A 24 14.11 3.35 -10.24
CA VAL A 24 14.93 2.99 -9.06
C VAL A 24 16.40 2.84 -9.45
N VAL A 25 16.68 2.11 -10.53
CA VAL A 25 18.05 1.85 -10.98
C VAL A 25 18.73 3.17 -11.39
N GLU A 26 18.09 4.02 -12.17
CA GLU A 26 18.65 5.31 -12.61
C GLU A 26 18.97 6.24 -11.42
N GLN A 27 18.08 6.32 -10.43
CA GLN A 27 18.28 7.21 -9.27
C GLN A 27 19.29 6.65 -8.26
N TYR A 28 19.42 5.32 -8.14
CA TYR A 28 20.20 4.69 -7.06
C TYR A 28 21.28 3.73 -7.55
N GLU A 29 21.74 3.82 -8.81
CA GLU A 29 22.77 2.96 -9.43
C GLU A 29 23.98 2.77 -8.51
N LYS A 30 24.59 3.86 -8.04
CA LYS A 30 25.75 3.82 -7.14
C LYS A 30 25.48 3.13 -5.80
N LYS A 31 24.24 3.20 -5.30
CA LYS A 31 23.85 2.54 -4.05
C LYS A 31 23.66 1.03 -4.26
N LEU A 32 23.13 0.64 -5.41
CA LEU A 32 22.99 -0.75 -5.83
C LEU A 32 24.36 -1.39 -6.08
N GLU A 33 25.25 -0.74 -6.81
CA GLU A 33 26.63 -1.21 -7.07
C GLU A 33 27.42 -1.43 -5.79
N LYS A 34 27.28 -0.55 -4.80
CA LYS A 34 27.94 -0.64 -3.49
C LYS A 34 27.29 -1.63 -2.53
N ASN A 35 26.24 -2.34 -2.93
CA ASN A 35 25.43 -3.19 -2.07
C ASN A 35 24.85 -2.47 -0.85
N GLU A 36 24.65 -1.16 -0.93
CA GLU A 36 23.94 -0.40 0.11
C GLU A 36 22.42 -0.55 -0.03
N PHE A 37 21.93 -0.68 -1.28
CA PHE A 37 20.54 -0.98 -1.63
C PHE A 37 20.46 -2.32 -2.35
N GLU A 38 19.33 -3.03 -2.17
CA GLU A 38 18.96 -4.21 -2.95
C GLU A 38 17.50 -4.07 -3.42
N ILE A 39 17.17 -4.78 -4.51
CA ILE A 39 15.79 -4.83 -5.02
C ILE A 39 15.30 -6.28 -4.91
N ILE A 40 14.10 -6.45 -4.40
CA ILE A 40 13.40 -7.73 -4.32
C ILE A 40 12.08 -7.57 -5.06
N LEU A 41 12.00 -8.16 -6.22
CA LEU A 41 10.79 -8.18 -7.03
C LEU A 41 10.03 -9.46 -6.75
N VAL A 42 8.76 -9.33 -6.37
CA VAL A 42 7.85 -10.45 -6.15
C VAL A 42 6.82 -10.45 -7.26
N ASP A 43 6.77 -11.50 -8.05
CA ASP A 43 5.75 -11.70 -9.05
C ASP A 43 4.64 -12.60 -8.51
N ASN A 44 3.41 -12.09 -8.51
CA ASN A 44 2.22 -12.78 -8.01
C ASN A 44 1.55 -13.65 -9.08
N ASN A 45 2.33 -14.45 -9.83
CA ASN A 45 1.83 -15.30 -10.90
C ASN A 45 1.22 -14.51 -12.08
N SER A 46 1.99 -13.57 -12.61
CA SER A 46 1.58 -12.79 -13.78
C SER A 46 1.53 -13.63 -15.06
N THR A 47 0.60 -13.28 -15.95
CA THR A 47 0.39 -13.94 -17.25
C THR A 47 0.69 -13.05 -18.45
N ASP A 48 1.22 -11.83 -18.21
CA ASP A 48 1.47 -10.75 -19.19
C ASP A 48 2.94 -10.66 -19.63
N ASP A 49 3.71 -11.75 -19.58
CA ASP A 49 5.16 -11.79 -19.84
C ASP A 49 6.02 -10.90 -18.92
N SER A 50 5.47 -10.41 -17.80
CA SER A 50 6.22 -9.59 -16.83
C SER A 50 7.52 -10.23 -16.43
N VAL A 51 7.50 -11.49 -15.95
CA VAL A 51 8.68 -12.19 -15.44
C VAL A 51 9.78 -12.30 -16.50
N LEU A 52 9.42 -12.70 -17.73
CA LEU A 52 10.39 -12.82 -18.83
C LEU A 52 11.04 -11.47 -19.16
N SER A 53 10.23 -10.41 -19.21
CA SER A 53 10.69 -9.06 -19.53
C SER A 53 11.60 -8.51 -18.43
N ILE A 54 11.25 -8.74 -17.17
CA ILE A 54 12.07 -8.33 -16.02
C ILE A 54 13.39 -9.08 -15.99
N LYS A 55 13.40 -10.41 -16.22
CA LYS A 55 14.65 -11.18 -16.31
C LYS A 55 15.57 -10.66 -17.42
N LYS A 56 15.02 -10.36 -18.60
CA LYS A 56 15.79 -9.73 -19.69
C LYS A 56 16.34 -8.35 -19.29
N TYR A 57 15.56 -7.53 -18.62
CA TYR A 57 15.99 -6.23 -18.12
C TYR A 57 17.15 -6.35 -17.12
N VAL A 58 17.03 -7.25 -16.14
CA VAL A 58 18.06 -7.50 -15.13
C VAL A 58 19.39 -7.93 -15.76
N LEU A 59 19.34 -8.87 -16.71
CA LEU A 59 20.53 -9.33 -17.46
C LEU A 59 21.17 -8.17 -18.25
N LYS A 60 20.36 -7.39 -18.97
CA LYS A 60 20.85 -6.25 -19.78
C LYS A 60 21.51 -5.17 -18.92
N LYS A 61 20.99 -4.91 -17.73
CA LYS A 61 21.51 -3.87 -16.83
C LYS A 61 22.62 -4.36 -15.89
N GLY A 62 22.87 -5.67 -15.83
CA GLY A 62 23.91 -6.23 -14.96
C GLY A 62 23.61 -5.98 -13.46
N LEU A 63 22.40 -6.26 -13.01
CA LEU A 63 21.93 -5.99 -11.64
C LEU A 63 22.04 -7.25 -10.74
N PRO A 64 23.21 -7.58 -10.17
CA PRO A 64 23.40 -8.79 -9.37
C PRO A 64 22.60 -8.78 -8.06
N ASN A 65 22.22 -7.59 -7.57
CA ASN A 65 21.52 -7.39 -6.30
C ASN A 65 20.00 -7.30 -6.47
N LEU A 66 19.46 -7.69 -7.62
CA LEU A 66 18.04 -7.81 -7.83
C LEU A 66 17.65 -9.28 -7.74
N LYS A 67 16.81 -9.60 -6.75
CA LYS A 67 16.21 -10.93 -6.57
C LYS A 67 14.81 -10.96 -7.16
N ILE A 68 14.44 -12.04 -7.86
CA ILE A 68 13.10 -12.27 -8.38
C ILE A 68 12.49 -13.47 -7.64
N ILE A 69 11.31 -13.29 -7.08
CA ILE A 69 10.51 -14.33 -6.44
C ILE A 69 9.27 -14.54 -7.30
N GLU A 70 9.06 -15.75 -7.79
CA GLU A 70 7.93 -16.12 -8.64
C GLU A 70 6.94 -16.95 -7.83
N ASN A 71 5.76 -16.40 -7.54
CA ASN A 71 4.70 -17.12 -6.86
C ASN A 71 3.94 -18.01 -7.84
N LYS A 72 3.32 -19.09 -7.33
CA LYS A 72 2.51 -20.02 -8.13
C LYS A 72 1.04 -19.58 -8.23
N GLU A 73 0.64 -18.58 -7.47
CA GLU A 73 -0.71 -18.00 -7.42
C GLU A 73 -0.65 -16.53 -7.03
N ASN A 74 -1.73 -15.77 -7.27
CA ASN A 74 -1.83 -14.40 -6.79
C ASN A 74 -2.19 -14.38 -5.30
N LEU A 75 -1.19 -14.10 -4.47
CA LEU A 75 -1.29 -14.06 -3.01
C LEU A 75 -1.85 -12.74 -2.47
N GLY A 76 -2.13 -11.76 -3.33
CA GLY A 76 -2.52 -10.41 -2.95
C GLY A 76 -1.35 -9.56 -2.44
N PHE A 77 -1.68 -8.35 -2.00
CA PHE A 77 -0.67 -7.36 -1.59
C PHE A 77 0.07 -7.78 -0.31
N SER A 78 -0.69 -8.14 0.73
CA SER A 78 -0.11 -8.44 2.06
C SER A 78 0.85 -9.63 2.04
N LYS A 79 0.41 -10.78 1.53
CA LYS A 79 1.26 -11.98 1.48
C LYS A 79 2.43 -11.82 0.53
N GLY A 80 2.20 -11.22 -0.65
CA GLY A 80 3.26 -10.97 -1.63
C GLY A 80 4.38 -10.12 -1.05
N ASN A 81 4.04 -8.98 -0.43
CA ASN A 81 5.02 -8.12 0.22
C ASN A 81 5.69 -8.77 1.44
N ASN A 82 4.97 -9.58 2.21
CA ASN A 82 5.56 -10.35 3.31
C ASN A 82 6.62 -11.34 2.81
N LEU A 83 6.39 -12.00 1.66
CA LEU A 83 7.40 -12.88 1.05
C LEU A 83 8.65 -12.12 0.63
N GLY A 84 8.48 -10.95 0.00
CA GLY A 84 9.61 -10.06 -0.32
C GLY A 84 10.36 -9.64 0.93
N ALA A 85 9.65 -9.18 1.96
CA ALA A 85 10.25 -8.76 3.22
C ALA A 85 11.03 -9.87 3.95
N LYS A 86 10.62 -11.12 3.84
CA LYS A 86 11.36 -12.28 4.39
C LYS A 86 12.75 -12.46 3.73
N GLN A 87 12.92 -12.03 2.49
CA GLN A 87 14.19 -12.11 1.76
C GLN A 87 15.06 -10.85 1.90
N ALA A 88 14.53 -9.81 2.56
CA ALA A 88 15.21 -8.54 2.76
C ALA A 88 16.42 -8.69 3.67
N LEU A 89 17.58 -8.18 3.24
CA LEU A 89 18.83 -8.12 4.00
C LEU A 89 19.01 -6.77 4.69
N GLY A 90 18.40 -5.71 4.15
CA GLY A 90 18.52 -4.34 4.63
C GLY A 90 18.01 -4.12 6.06
N GLU A 91 18.55 -3.12 6.74
CA GLU A 91 18.08 -2.64 8.05
C GLU A 91 16.67 -2.03 7.93
N TYR A 92 16.37 -1.48 6.75
CA TYR A 92 15.08 -0.90 6.39
C TYR A 92 14.48 -1.63 5.19
N ILE A 93 13.15 -1.68 5.14
CA ILE A 93 12.40 -2.22 4.02
C ILE A 93 11.54 -1.09 3.46
N LEU A 94 11.63 -0.85 2.16
CA LEU A 94 10.70 -0.03 1.41
C LEU A 94 9.73 -0.94 0.65
N PHE A 95 8.45 -0.82 0.90
CA PHE A 95 7.40 -1.34 0.03
C PHE A 95 7.10 -0.28 -1.02
N LEU A 96 7.22 -0.65 -2.28
CA LEU A 96 7.06 0.23 -3.42
C LEU A 96 6.15 -0.42 -4.45
N ASN A 97 5.04 0.23 -4.79
CA ASN A 97 4.14 -0.29 -5.81
C ASN A 97 4.81 -0.32 -7.20
N SER A 98 4.47 -1.33 -7.99
CA SER A 98 4.99 -1.51 -9.36
C SER A 98 4.57 -0.41 -10.34
N ASP A 99 3.54 0.36 -10.04
CA ASP A 99 3.04 1.49 -10.85
C ASP A 99 3.53 2.86 -10.36
N THR A 100 4.67 2.87 -9.63
CA THR A 100 5.35 4.09 -9.18
C THR A 100 6.61 4.38 -9.99
N GLU A 101 6.98 5.65 -10.10
CA GLU A 101 8.25 6.09 -10.68
C GLU A 101 8.91 7.12 -9.76
N ILE A 102 10.14 6.85 -9.33
CA ILE A 102 10.93 7.75 -8.49
C ILE A 102 11.64 8.75 -9.39
N LYS A 103 11.59 10.05 -9.03
CA LYS A 103 12.15 11.12 -9.86
C LYS A 103 13.35 11.84 -9.21
N ASP A 104 13.65 11.51 -7.93
CA ASP A 104 14.73 12.14 -7.19
C ASP A 104 15.38 11.21 -6.16
N MET A 105 16.37 11.70 -5.44
CA MET A 105 17.08 10.97 -4.36
C MET A 105 16.28 10.94 -3.03
N GLY A 106 14.96 11.04 -3.07
CA GLY A 106 14.10 11.16 -1.90
C GLY A 106 14.18 9.97 -0.93
N LEU A 107 14.44 8.75 -1.42
CA LEU A 107 14.57 7.57 -0.54
C LEU A 107 15.77 7.69 0.41
N VAL A 108 16.88 8.30 -0.03
CA VAL A 108 18.04 8.53 0.84
C VAL A 108 17.67 9.47 1.97
N ARG A 109 16.99 10.58 1.64
CA ARG A 109 16.51 11.54 2.65
C ARG A 109 15.47 10.94 3.62
N MET A 110 14.59 10.05 3.13
CA MET A 110 13.67 9.30 4.01
C MET A 110 14.41 8.37 4.96
N LEU A 111 15.45 7.69 4.46
CA LEU A 111 16.30 6.82 5.26
C LEU A 111 17.04 7.60 6.35
N GLU A 112 17.70 8.70 5.98
CA GLU A 112 18.39 9.60 6.93
C GLU A 112 17.43 10.15 8.01
N PHE A 113 16.20 10.50 7.62
CA PHE A 113 15.18 10.90 8.58
C PHE A 113 14.85 9.78 9.57
N MET A 114 14.71 8.55 9.10
CA MET A 114 14.47 7.41 9.99
C MET A 114 15.69 7.11 10.88
N GLU A 115 16.90 7.16 10.34
CA GLU A 115 18.13 6.95 11.12
C GLU A 115 18.26 7.96 12.26
N SER A 116 17.92 9.23 11.99
CA SER A 116 17.98 10.32 12.97
C SER A 116 16.84 10.29 14.01
N ASN A 117 15.81 9.45 13.83
CA ASN A 117 14.62 9.41 14.68
C ASN A 117 14.29 7.97 15.08
N SER A 118 14.89 7.47 16.16
CA SER A 118 14.79 6.05 16.57
C SER A 118 13.38 5.57 16.92
N ASN A 119 12.49 6.45 17.36
CA ASN A 119 11.08 6.15 17.68
C ASN A 119 10.17 6.08 16.45
N VAL A 120 10.66 6.48 15.26
CA VAL A 120 9.93 6.38 14.00
C VAL A 120 10.05 4.95 13.47
N GLY A 121 8.91 4.26 13.42
CA GLY A 121 8.82 2.88 12.92
C GLY A 121 8.51 2.80 11.43
N ILE A 122 7.66 3.71 10.95
CA ILE A 122 7.12 3.71 9.58
C ILE A 122 7.13 5.14 9.02
N VAL A 123 7.53 5.27 7.74
CA VAL A 123 7.48 6.54 7.01
C VAL A 123 6.87 6.30 5.64
N GLY A 124 5.92 7.13 5.23
CA GLY A 124 5.36 7.12 3.88
C GLY A 124 5.77 8.34 3.06
N GLY A 125 6.01 8.12 1.77
CA GLY A 125 6.35 9.18 0.82
C GLY A 125 5.13 9.89 0.23
N ARG A 126 5.35 11.12 -0.28
CA ARG A 126 4.35 11.82 -1.07
C ARG A 126 4.19 11.15 -2.43
N LEU A 127 2.93 10.94 -2.81
CA LEU A 127 2.56 10.45 -4.12
C LEU A 127 2.00 11.60 -4.97
N LYS A 128 2.32 11.58 -6.27
CA LYS A 128 1.79 12.50 -7.29
C LYS A 128 1.10 11.69 -8.40
N ASN A 129 0.06 12.24 -8.94
CA ASN A 129 -0.56 11.77 -10.18
C ASN A 129 0.34 12.04 -11.40
N PRO A 130 0.11 11.40 -12.56
CA PRO A 130 0.84 11.72 -13.80
C PRO A 130 0.74 13.18 -14.25
N ASP A 131 -0.32 13.89 -13.87
CA ASP A 131 -0.50 15.34 -14.10
C ASP A 131 0.18 16.22 -13.04
N ASN A 132 1.02 15.64 -12.17
CA ASN A 132 1.69 16.26 -11.03
C ASN A 132 0.77 16.74 -9.90
N SER A 133 -0.53 16.53 -9.96
CA SER A 133 -1.41 16.78 -8.82
C SER A 133 -1.07 15.84 -7.65
N ILE A 134 -1.34 16.30 -6.42
CA ILE A 134 -0.99 15.54 -5.21
C ILE A 134 -2.03 14.45 -4.95
N GLN A 135 -1.57 13.20 -4.78
CA GLN A 135 -2.37 12.12 -4.24
C GLN A 135 -2.31 12.12 -2.71
N LYS A 136 -3.45 11.98 -2.06
CA LYS A 136 -3.51 11.88 -0.60
C LYS A 136 -3.08 10.49 -0.17
N SER A 137 -1.87 10.36 0.36
CA SER A 137 -1.21 9.08 0.70
C SER A 137 -0.97 8.88 2.20
N ALA A 138 -1.61 9.68 3.04
CA ALA A 138 -1.62 9.54 4.51
C ALA A 138 -3.03 9.81 5.03
N GLY A 139 -3.29 9.54 6.31
CA GLY A 139 -4.60 9.83 6.87
C GLY A 139 -4.79 9.46 8.34
N LYS A 140 -6.05 9.51 8.77
CA LYS A 140 -6.50 9.19 10.11
C LYS A 140 -7.02 7.76 10.19
N PHE A 141 -6.81 7.08 11.33
CA PHE A 141 -7.43 5.77 11.55
C PHE A 141 -8.95 5.83 11.44
N TYR A 142 -9.53 4.76 10.98
CA TYR A 142 -10.97 4.60 10.87
C TYR A 142 -11.59 4.31 12.26
N THR A 143 -11.56 5.34 13.14
CA THR A 143 -12.38 5.37 14.36
C THR A 143 -13.86 5.38 13.99
N LEU A 144 -14.76 5.12 14.95
CA LEU A 144 -16.20 5.13 14.68
C LEU A 144 -16.66 6.46 14.02
N PHE A 145 -16.18 7.58 14.53
CA PHE A 145 -16.46 8.89 13.95
C PHE A 145 -15.96 9.00 12.50
N ASN A 146 -14.72 8.58 12.24
CA ASN A 146 -14.12 8.63 10.89
C ASN A 146 -14.81 7.68 9.91
N VAL A 147 -15.29 6.50 10.36
CA VAL A 147 -16.11 5.62 9.51
C VAL A 147 -17.45 6.27 9.17
N ILE A 148 -18.11 6.92 10.12
CA ILE A 148 -19.34 7.66 9.84
C ILE A 148 -19.07 8.77 8.81
N LEU A 149 -17.99 9.55 8.98
CA LEU A 149 -17.60 10.56 7.99
C LEU A 149 -17.32 9.94 6.60
N LEU A 150 -16.64 8.78 6.54
CA LEU A 150 -16.40 8.04 5.30
C LEU A 150 -17.72 7.66 4.61
N LEU A 151 -18.66 7.16 5.39
CA LEU A 151 -19.98 6.76 4.89
C LEU A 151 -20.81 7.94 4.36
N LEU A 152 -20.65 9.12 4.95
CA LEU A 152 -21.27 10.38 4.52
C LEU A 152 -20.51 11.08 3.37
N GLY A 153 -19.44 10.46 2.84
CA GLY A 153 -18.66 11.04 1.74
C GLY A 153 -17.54 11.97 2.17
N GLY A 154 -17.17 11.99 3.45
CA GLY A 154 -16.09 12.84 4.00
C GLY A 154 -14.73 12.62 3.37
N GLU A 155 -14.49 11.46 2.71
CA GLU A 155 -13.28 11.25 1.93
C GLU A 155 -13.20 12.18 0.71
N ARG A 156 -14.33 12.43 0.04
CA ARG A 156 -14.42 13.39 -1.09
C ARG A 156 -14.13 14.82 -0.63
N LEU A 157 -14.49 15.15 0.61
CA LEU A 157 -14.21 16.45 1.24
C LEU A 157 -12.78 16.55 1.78
N GLY A 158 -12.00 15.48 1.68
CA GLY A 158 -10.61 15.45 2.12
C GLY A 158 -10.38 15.41 3.62
N LEU A 159 -11.40 15.00 4.39
CA LEU A 159 -11.36 14.99 5.86
C LEU A 159 -10.62 13.77 6.45
N LEU A 160 -10.45 12.69 5.68
CA LEU A 160 -9.89 11.42 6.16
C LEU A 160 -8.51 11.12 5.61
N ARG A 161 -8.19 11.60 4.42
CA ARG A 161 -6.89 11.46 3.78
C ARG A 161 -6.22 12.81 3.61
N GLU A 162 -4.91 12.82 3.77
CA GLU A 162 -4.09 14.02 3.72
C GLU A 162 -2.77 13.78 2.95
N SER A 163 -2.13 14.86 2.55
CA SER A 163 -0.75 14.87 2.06
C SER A 163 -0.10 16.16 2.57
N PRO A 164 0.39 16.18 3.81
CA PRO A 164 0.98 17.38 4.44
C PRO A 164 2.12 17.98 3.61
N SER A 165 2.29 19.30 3.68
CA SER A 165 3.39 19.99 2.99
C SER A 165 4.73 19.85 3.71
N LYS A 166 4.71 19.48 5.00
CA LYS A 166 5.89 19.31 5.85
C LYS A 166 5.93 17.89 6.41
N VAL A 167 7.12 17.44 6.83
CA VAL A 167 7.27 16.19 7.59
C VAL A 167 6.35 16.24 8.80
N SER A 168 5.43 15.30 8.89
CA SER A 168 4.36 15.33 9.89
C SER A 168 4.02 13.94 10.40
N ARG A 169 3.72 13.85 11.70
CA ARG A 169 3.15 12.65 12.27
C ARG A 169 1.74 12.42 11.72
N THR A 170 1.44 11.20 11.32
CA THR A 170 0.13 10.77 10.83
C THR A 170 -0.28 9.45 11.46
N ASP A 171 -1.54 9.06 11.32
CA ASP A 171 -1.97 7.76 11.83
C ASP A 171 -1.53 6.61 10.91
N TRP A 172 -1.62 6.78 9.59
CA TRP A 172 -1.19 5.79 8.61
C TRP A 172 -0.67 6.45 7.33
N VAL A 173 0.10 5.69 6.56
CA VAL A 173 0.63 6.06 5.25
C VAL A 173 0.37 4.93 4.25
N SER A 174 0.28 5.27 2.96
CA SER A 174 -0.01 4.31 1.90
C SER A 174 1.13 3.33 1.66
N GLY A 175 0.79 2.06 1.48
CA GLY A 175 1.70 0.99 1.08
C GLY A 175 2.35 1.21 -0.28
N ALA A 176 1.87 2.16 -1.09
CA ALA A 176 2.47 2.47 -2.39
C ALA A 176 3.90 3.03 -2.31
N CYS A 177 4.25 3.70 -1.18
CA CYS A 177 5.62 4.08 -0.81
C CYS A 177 5.72 4.12 0.71
N MET A 178 6.02 2.99 1.31
CA MET A 178 6.11 2.83 2.77
C MET A 178 7.46 2.24 3.15
N MET A 179 8.25 3.00 3.91
CA MET A 179 9.51 2.54 4.50
C MET A 179 9.30 2.18 5.97
N ALA A 180 9.80 1.03 6.37
CA ALA A 180 9.72 0.54 7.75
C ALA A 180 11.08 0.05 8.24
N ARG A 181 11.36 0.15 9.56
CA ARG A 181 12.48 -0.59 10.15
C ARG A 181 12.18 -2.08 10.07
N LYS A 182 13.11 -2.86 9.51
CA LYS A 182 12.95 -4.31 9.32
C LYS A 182 12.60 -5.04 10.63
N GLU A 183 13.31 -4.72 11.72
CA GLU A 183 13.02 -5.32 13.02
C GLU A 183 11.60 -5.02 13.51
N ILE A 184 11.17 -3.75 13.38
CA ILE A 184 9.82 -3.36 13.79
C ILE A 184 8.78 -4.09 12.93
N PHE A 185 8.94 -4.11 11.61
CA PHE A 185 8.06 -4.83 10.69
C PHE A 185 7.95 -6.32 11.06
N LYS A 186 9.09 -6.97 11.33
CA LYS A 186 9.15 -8.37 11.76
C LYS A 186 8.46 -8.58 13.11
N ASN A 187 8.74 -7.72 14.09
CA ASN A 187 8.15 -7.81 15.45
C ASN A 187 6.64 -7.52 15.48
N LEU A 188 6.15 -6.82 14.47
CA LEU A 188 4.71 -6.65 14.22
C LEU A 188 4.10 -7.87 13.52
N GLY A 189 4.88 -8.80 12.97
CA GLY A 189 4.41 -9.96 12.22
C GLY A 189 4.13 -9.68 10.74
N GLY A 190 4.65 -8.56 10.19
CA GLY A 190 4.42 -8.17 8.80
C GLY A 190 3.04 -7.57 8.53
N PHE A 191 2.63 -7.52 7.28
CA PHE A 191 1.25 -7.19 6.89
C PHE A 191 0.28 -8.31 7.30
N GLU A 192 -0.96 -7.95 7.64
CA GLU A 192 -2.01 -8.92 7.97
C GLU A 192 -2.45 -9.71 6.72
N GLU A 193 -2.12 -10.97 6.65
CA GLU A 193 -2.32 -11.82 5.46
C GLU A 193 -3.79 -12.14 5.14
N LYS A 194 -4.70 -11.91 6.09
CA LYS A 194 -6.16 -12.01 5.85
C LYS A 194 -6.70 -10.83 5.05
N LEU A 195 -5.95 -9.75 4.94
CA LEU A 195 -6.24 -8.62 4.07
C LEU A 195 -5.53 -8.85 2.74
N PHE A 196 -6.28 -9.23 1.72
CA PHE A 196 -5.73 -9.51 0.39
C PHE A 196 -5.12 -8.25 -0.24
N MET A 197 -5.83 -7.13 -0.16
CA MET A 197 -5.44 -5.80 -0.63
C MET A 197 -6.36 -4.76 0.01
N TYR A 198 -5.84 -3.55 0.26
CA TYR A 198 -6.46 -2.43 0.97
C TYR A 198 -6.65 -2.66 2.47
N MET A 199 -6.40 -1.61 3.24
CA MET A 199 -6.44 -1.54 4.71
C MET A 199 -5.26 -2.22 5.45
N GLU A 200 -4.42 -3.01 4.78
CA GLU A 200 -3.24 -3.64 5.37
C GLU A 200 -2.20 -2.62 5.85
N ASP A 201 -2.06 -1.51 5.10
CA ASP A 201 -1.18 -0.39 5.42
C ASP A 201 -1.64 0.35 6.69
N MET A 202 -2.93 0.68 6.75
CA MET A 202 -3.52 1.29 7.94
C MET A 202 -3.47 0.33 9.15
N GLU A 203 -3.73 -0.96 8.95
CA GLU A 203 -3.72 -1.98 9.99
C GLU A 203 -2.31 -2.16 10.56
N LEU A 204 -1.28 -2.19 9.71
CA LEU A 204 0.13 -2.25 10.14
C LEU A 204 0.51 -1.02 10.97
N CYS A 205 0.17 0.19 10.50
CA CYS A 205 0.40 1.44 11.23
C CYS A 205 -0.33 1.47 12.57
N PHE A 206 -1.54 0.90 12.65
CA PHE A 206 -2.29 0.78 13.90
C PHE A 206 -1.58 -0.14 14.90
N ARG A 207 -1.06 -1.30 14.46
CA ARG A 207 -0.25 -2.19 15.32
C ARG A 207 1.05 -1.52 15.75
N ALA A 208 1.71 -0.79 14.86
CA ALA A 208 2.92 -0.02 15.18
C ALA A 208 2.63 0.99 16.31
N LYS A 209 1.55 1.78 16.18
CA LYS A 209 1.11 2.73 17.21
C LYS A 209 0.83 2.06 18.55
N LYS A 210 0.17 0.90 18.55
CA LYS A 210 -0.09 0.12 19.79
C LYS A 210 1.18 -0.35 20.48
N LYS A 211 2.27 -0.52 19.74
CA LYS A 211 3.60 -0.88 20.27
C LYS A 211 4.47 0.34 20.59
N GLY A 212 3.91 1.57 20.48
CA GLY A 212 4.61 2.82 20.79
C GLY A 212 5.44 3.42 19.65
N TYR A 213 5.42 2.81 18.45
CA TYR A 213 6.12 3.34 17.29
C TYR A 213 5.32 4.42 16.58
N LEU A 214 6.02 5.43 16.05
CA LEU A 214 5.44 6.55 15.34
C LEU A 214 5.41 6.29 13.83
N THR A 215 4.36 6.77 13.18
CA THR A 215 4.23 6.83 11.71
C THR A 215 4.34 8.28 11.28
N TYR A 216 5.17 8.54 10.26
CA TYR A 216 5.37 9.87 9.69
C TYR A 216 5.09 9.89 8.20
N PHE A 217 4.58 11.02 7.73
CA PHE A 217 4.51 11.38 6.32
C PHE A 217 5.72 12.25 5.96
N TYR A 218 6.42 11.89 4.86
CA TYR A 218 7.61 12.57 4.38
C TYR A 218 7.37 13.17 2.98
N PRO A 219 7.20 14.48 2.85
CA PRO A 219 6.82 15.11 1.59
C PRO A 219 7.98 15.35 0.61
N ASN A 220 9.25 15.26 1.08
CA ASN A 220 10.43 15.64 0.29
C ASN A 220 10.95 14.48 -0.56
N ILE A 221 10.04 13.83 -1.27
CA ILE A 221 10.30 12.81 -2.30
C ILE A 221 9.40 13.08 -3.49
N GLU A 222 9.97 13.01 -4.69
CA GLU A 222 9.19 13.08 -5.93
C GLU A 222 8.93 11.68 -6.48
N LEU A 223 7.69 11.23 -6.32
CA LEU A 223 7.25 9.90 -6.72
C LEU A 223 5.92 9.99 -7.45
N LEU A 224 5.92 9.62 -8.72
CA LEU A 224 4.70 9.47 -9.51
C LEU A 224 4.06 8.12 -9.20
N HIS A 225 2.74 8.09 -9.12
CA HIS A 225 1.97 6.86 -8.90
C HIS A 225 0.80 6.84 -9.90
N LYS A 226 0.84 5.88 -10.82
CA LYS A 226 -0.08 5.86 -11.98
C LYS A 226 -1.43 5.25 -11.68
N GLU A 227 -1.80 5.03 -10.44
CA GLU A 227 -3.04 4.38 -9.99
C GLU A 227 -3.76 3.51 -11.04
N ARG A 228 -4.22 2.33 -10.69
CA ARG A 228 -5.02 1.39 -11.50
C ARG A 228 -4.24 0.36 -12.33
N GLY A 229 -3.00 0.05 -11.95
CA GLY A 229 -2.29 -1.03 -12.64
C GLY A 229 -2.97 -2.40 -12.49
N SER A 230 -3.46 -2.75 -11.29
CA SER A 230 -3.89 -4.11 -10.95
C SER A 230 -5.31 -4.25 -10.38
N SER A 231 -6.07 -3.15 -10.17
CA SER A 231 -7.40 -3.23 -9.55
C SER A 231 -8.41 -2.25 -10.13
N ASN A 232 -9.70 -2.60 -10.06
CA ASN A 232 -10.81 -1.73 -10.45
C ASN A 232 -11.58 -1.21 -9.23
N ARG A 233 -12.45 -0.20 -9.44
CA ARG A 233 -13.22 0.43 -8.35
C ARG A 233 -14.13 -0.53 -7.58
N THR A 234 -14.73 -1.52 -8.25
CA THR A 234 -15.57 -2.53 -7.61
C THR A 234 -14.75 -3.36 -6.64
N PHE A 235 -13.60 -3.87 -7.10
CA PHE A 235 -12.66 -4.61 -6.27
C PHE A 235 -12.22 -3.80 -5.04
N ALA A 236 -11.86 -2.52 -5.25
CA ALA A 236 -11.45 -1.65 -4.14
C ALA A 236 -12.55 -1.48 -3.08
N ILE A 237 -13.81 -1.21 -3.50
CA ILE A 237 -14.93 -1.03 -2.56
C ILE A 237 -15.17 -2.30 -1.73
N ILE A 238 -15.18 -3.47 -2.36
CA ILE A 238 -15.42 -4.74 -1.67
C ILE A 238 -14.32 -5.01 -0.63
N HIS A 239 -13.05 -4.83 -1.01
CA HIS A 239 -11.93 -5.10 -0.11
C HIS A 239 -11.83 -4.05 1.00
N ILE A 240 -12.12 -2.77 0.75
CA ILE A 240 -12.19 -1.74 1.80
C ILE A 240 -13.31 -2.07 2.80
N TYR A 241 -14.50 -2.50 2.34
CA TYR A 241 -15.58 -2.92 3.23
C TYR A 241 -15.16 -4.12 4.08
N GLY A 242 -14.61 -5.15 3.44
CA GLY A 242 -14.07 -6.32 4.15
C GLY A 242 -12.98 -5.96 5.16
N GLY A 243 -12.07 -5.08 4.76
CA GLY A 243 -10.98 -4.59 5.63
C GLY A 243 -11.48 -3.79 6.83
N ILE A 244 -12.48 -2.92 6.65
CA ILE A 244 -13.11 -2.20 7.78
C ILE A 244 -13.79 -3.20 8.73
N LEU A 245 -14.54 -4.16 8.21
CA LEU A 245 -15.19 -5.19 9.05
C LEU A 245 -14.16 -6.02 9.80
N PHE A 246 -13.08 -6.45 9.10
CA PHE A 246 -11.97 -7.17 9.74
C PHE A 246 -11.31 -6.36 10.85
N PHE A 247 -11.00 -5.08 10.58
CA PHE A 247 -10.36 -4.18 11.55
C PHE A 247 -11.23 -3.99 12.80
N TYR A 248 -12.53 -3.75 12.62
CA TYR A 248 -13.45 -3.59 13.74
C TYR A 248 -13.65 -4.89 14.52
N LYS A 249 -13.79 -6.03 13.85
CA LYS A 249 -13.93 -7.33 14.49
C LYS A 249 -12.69 -7.70 15.35
N LYS A 250 -11.50 -7.29 14.88
CA LYS A 250 -10.21 -7.64 15.54
C LYS A 250 -9.84 -6.67 16.67
N TYR A 251 -10.16 -5.38 16.53
CA TYR A 251 -9.57 -4.34 17.38
C TYR A 251 -10.56 -3.51 18.17
N MET A 252 -11.85 -3.51 17.82
CA MET A 252 -12.84 -2.63 18.44
C MET A 252 -13.86 -3.41 19.27
N PRO A 253 -14.55 -2.75 20.22
CA PRO A 253 -15.62 -3.37 20.98
C PRO A 253 -16.72 -3.93 20.07
N LEU A 254 -17.34 -5.04 20.48
CA LEU A 254 -18.37 -5.75 19.70
C LEU A 254 -19.54 -4.85 19.27
N TRP A 255 -19.95 -3.91 20.13
CA TRP A 255 -21.03 -2.99 19.79
C TRP A 255 -20.66 -2.05 18.65
N GLN A 256 -19.39 -1.57 18.59
CA GLN A 256 -18.91 -0.75 17.47
C GLN A 256 -18.84 -1.57 16.18
N TYR A 257 -18.33 -2.80 16.25
CA TYR A 257 -18.34 -3.72 15.10
C TYR A 257 -19.76 -3.91 14.56
N ASN A 258 -20.72 -4.22 15.43
CA ASN A 258 -22.12 -4.44 15.03
C ASN A 258 -22.73 -3.17 14.43
N LEU A 259 -22.45 -2.00 14.99
CA LEU A 259 -22.91 -0.72 14.44
C LEU A 259 -22.32 -0.46 13.05
N VAL A 260 -20.99 -0.59 12.89
CA VAL A 260 -20.32 -0.37 11.61
C VAL A 260 -20.79 -1.40 10.56
N LYS A 261 -20.95 -2.67 10.95
CA LYS A 261 -21.52 -3.71 10.08
C LYS A 261 -22.89 -3.30 9.55
N ARG A 262 -23.79 -2.82 10.42
CA ARG A 262 -25.13 -2.34 10.02
C ARG A 262 -25.07 -1.11 9.12
N LEU A 263 -24.21 -0.13 9.43
CA LEU A 263 -24.07 1.09 8.62
C LEU A 263 -23.55 0.80 7.22
N LEU A 264 -22.53 -0.06 7.09
CA LEU A 264 -21.98 -0.50 5.79
C LEU A 264 -23.04 -1.26 4.98
N PHE A 265 -23.78 -2.18 5.63
CA PHE A 265 -24.87 -2.92 4.99
C PHE A 265 -25.95 -1.98 4.47
N LEU A 266 -26.44 -1.04 5.30
CA LEU A 266 -27.47 -0.08 4.90
C LEU A 266 -27.00 0.82 3.75
N LYS A 267 -25.76 1.28 3.77
CA LYS A 267 -25.18 2.05 2.67
C LYS A 267 -25.12 1.23 1.37
N ALA A 268 -24.66 -0.02 1.45
CA ALA A 268 -24.59 -0.89 0.27
C ALA A 268 -26.00 -1.15 -0.30
N LEU A 269 -26.97 -1.46 0.57
CA LEU A 269 -28.35 -1.68 0.18
C LEU A 269 -28.97 -0.43 -0.47
N PHE A 270 -28.75 0.74 0.13
CA PHE A 270 -29.25 2.01 -0.40
C PHE A 270 -28.69 2.31 -1.79
N ILE A 271 -27.36 2.21 -1.97
CA ILE A 271 -26.73 2.55 -3.26
C ILE A 271 -27.10 1.51 -4.35
N ARG A 272 -27.20 0.22 -4.00
CA ARG A 272 -27.68 -0.80 -4.93
C ARG A 272 -29.11 -0.52 -5.39
N ASN A 273 -30.03 -0.18 -4.48
CA ASN A 273 -31.43 0.13 -4.81
C ASN A 273 -31.55 1.44 -5.60
N LEU A 274 -30.78 2.47 -5.25
CA LEU A 274 -30.64 3.68 -6.07
C LEU A 274 -30.19 3.33 -7.49
N GLY A 275 -29.18 2.45 -7.61
CA GLY A 275 -28.71 1.95 -8.91
C GLY A 275 -29.81 1.30 -9.74
N LYS A 276 -30.72 0.53 -9.10
CA LYS A 276 -31.89 -0.05 -9.79
C LYS A 276 -32.87 1.02 -10.28
N ILE A 277 -33.13 2.06 -9.48
CA ILE A 277 -34.05 3.15 -9.82
C ILE A 277 -33.49 3.96 -11.02
N ILE A 278 -32.20 4.29 -11.01
CA ILE A 278 -31.57 5.11 -12.05
C ILE A 278 -30.95 4.31 -13.21
N GLY A 279 -31.13 2.96 -13.23
CA GLY A 279 -30.58 2.09 -14.27
C GLY A 279 -29.04 1.96 -14.26
N ASN A 280 -28.36 2.26 -13.17
CA ASN A 280 -26.91 2.23 -13.08
C ASN A 280 -26.37 0.85 -12.74
N LYS A 281 -25.93 0.09 -13.76
CA LYS A 281 -25.40 -1.26 -13.62
C LYS A 281 -24.16 -1.35 -12.70
N TYR A 282 -23.31 -0.33 -12.70
CA TYR A 282 -22.12 -0.28 -11.82
C TYR A 282 -22.54 -0.29 -10.34
N TYR A 283 -23.49 0.55 -9.94
CA TYR A 283 -24.00 0.56 -8.56
C TYR A 283 -24.66 -0.77 -8.19
N ILE A 284 -25.48 -1.32 -9.07
CA ILE A 284 -26.16 -2.61 -8.84
C ILE A 284 -25.14 -3.72 -8.57
N ASN A 285 -24.16 -3.88 -9.46
CA ASN A 285 -23.21 -4.98 -9.40
C ASN A 285 -22.21 -4.80 -8.23
N THR A 286 -21.62 -3.60 -8.09
CA THR A 286 -20.61 -3.34 -7.06
C THR A 286 -21.19 -3.50 -5.65
N TYR A 287 -22.33 -2.89 -5.39
CA TYR A 287 -22.93 -2.96 -4.06
C TYR A 287 -23.75 -4.23 -3.83
N GLY A 288 -24.14 -4.94 -4.93
CA GLY A 288 -24.62 -6.32 -4.85
C GLY A 288 -23.56 -7.26 -4.26
N GLN A 289 -22.36 -7.25 -4.85
CA GLN A 289 -21.21 -8.03 -4.34
C GLN A 289 -20.78 -7.59 -2.93
N ALA A 290 -20.81 -6.28 -2.62
CA ALA A 290 -20.50 -5.80 -1.28
C ALA A 290 -21.49 -6.34 -0.23
N LEU A 291 -22.76 -6.58 -0.57
CA LEU A 291 -23.75 -7.16 0.34
C LEU A 291 -23.46 -8.62 0.70
N GLU A 292 -22.82 -9.40 -0.17
CA GLU A 292 -22.43 -10.79 0.09
C GLU A 292 -21.45 -10.92 1.28
N LEU A 293 -20.72 -9.83 1.62
CA LEU A 293 -19.83 -9.79 2.78
C LEU A 293 -20.60 -9.91 4.12
N PHE A 294 -21.89 -9.65 4.14
CA PHE A 294 -22.72 -9.62 5.36
C PHE A 294 -23.54 -10.89 5.55
N GLU A 295 -23.57 -11.78 4.56
CA GLU A 295 -24.26 -13.07 4.58
C GLU A 295 -23.41 -14.18 5.25
N LYS A 296 -22.12 -13.89 5.45
CA LYS A 296 -21.12 -14.74 6.10
C LYS A 296 -20.92 -14.30 7.56
#